data_acbf84e7dcd50d56df3c4373a2d2ee4f
#
_entry.id   acbf84e7dcd50d56df3c4373a2d2ee4f
#
_cell.length_a   1.000
_cell.length_b   1.000
_cell.length_c   1.000
_cell.angle_alpha   90.00
_cell.angle_beta   90.00
_cell.angle_gamma   90.00
#
_symmetry.space_group_name_H-M   'P 1'
#
loop_
_entity.id
_entity.type
_entity.pdbx_description
1 polymer ?
#
loop_
_entity_poly.entity_id
_entity_poly.type
_entity_poly.pdbx_seq_one_letter_code
_entity_poly.pdbx_strand_id
1 'polypeptide(L)'
;VLFDRISQKTSEKVPQSQPLLEPMVVELSPSQRDTLETNYKSLKNYGFQFEPLGDGSYLLRAVPNIFGRNDPTNSFLDVLDMAAFEGLLRQKVDVTAASIACHGAIRAGKSLTEPEMVALLEQLEATPNPHTCPHGRPTMVHFSSHHMEREFGRR
;
A
#
# COMPACT_ATOMS: atom_id res chain seq x y z
N VAL A 1 -0.19 -0.51 10.11
CA VAL A 1 0.85 0.54 10.22
C VAL A 1 0.84 1.49 9.04
N LEU A 2 1.26 1.05 7.82
CA LEU A 2 1.34 1.96 6.66
C LEU A 2 -0.03 2.49 6.23
N PHE A 3 -1.04 1.65 6.16
CA PHE A 3 -2.41 2.06 5.83
C PHE A 3 -2.93 3.13 6.78
N ASP A 4 -2.79 2.94 8.09
CA ASP A 4 -3.23 3.92 9.10
C ASP A 4 -2.48 5.24 8.96
N ARG A 5 -1.16 5.18 8.71
CA ARG A 5 -0.34 6.40 8.47
C ARG A 5 -0.75 7.15 7.20
N ILE A 6 -1.11 6.42 6.14
CA ILE A 6 -1.58 7.03 4.88
C ILE A 6 -2.97 7.64 5.10
N SER A 7 -3.90 6.90 5.71
CA SER A 7 -5.27 7.36 5.96
C SER A 7 -5.33 8.58 6.90
N GLN A 8 -4.51 8.60 7.95
CA GLN A 8 -4.44 9.74 8.89
C GLN A 8 -3.82 10.98 8.24
N LYS A 9 -2.77 10.82 7.42
CA LYS A 9 -2.13 11.95 6.73
C LYS A 9 -3.02 12.61 5.70
N THR A 10 -3.95 11.88 5.09
CA THR A 10 -4.91 12.44 4.13
C THR A 10 -5.90 13.40 4.81
N SER A 11 -6.11 13.25 6.12
CA SER A 11 -6.98 14.15 6.91
C SER A 11 -6.31 15.48 7.29
N GLU A 12 -4.97 15.56 7.32
CA GLU A 12 -4.27 16.71 7.90
C GLU A 12 -3.17 17.35 7.03
N LYS A 13 -2.59 16.66 6.03
CA LYS A 13 -1.53 17.23 5.17
C LYS A 13 -1.48 16.54 3.80
N VAL A 14 -1.18 17.34 2.75
CA VAL A 14 -0.83 16.84 1.42
C VAL A 14 0.23 15.73 1.54
N PRO A 15 -0.01 14.53 0.98
CA PRO A 15 0.97 13.45 0.97
C PRO A 15 2.28 13.95 0.36
N GLN A 16 3.41 13.58 0.95
CA GLN A 16 4.70 13.92 0.39
C GLN A 16 4.88 13.18 -0.93
N SER A 17 4.84 13.94 -2.01
CA SER A 17 5.12 13.49 -3.36
C SER A 17 6.62 13.61 -3.63
N GLN A 18 7.20 12.59 -4.24
CA GLN A 18 8.58 12.60 -4.70
C GLN A 18 8.59 12.84 -6.21
N PRO A 19 9.05 14.00 -6.68
CA PRO A 19 9.24 14.24 -8.10
C PRO A 19 10.24 13.26 -8.70
N LEU A 20 9.96 12.80 -9.92
CA LEU A 20 10.90 12.02 -10.70
C LEU A 20 11.97 12.95 -11.29
N LEU A 21 13.20 12.47 -11.41
CA LEU A 21 14.28 13.21 -12.09
C LEU A 21 13.94 13.48 -13.54
N GLU A 22 13.34 12.50 -14.20
CA GLU A 22 12.80 12.62 -15.55
C GLU A 22 11.38 12.09 -15.57
N PRO A 23 10.42 12.78 -16.20
CA PRO A 23 9.08 12.26 -16.39
C PRO A 23 9.10 10.96 -17.19
N MET A 24 8.30 9.98 -16.80
CA MET A 24 8.26 8.66 -17.42
C MET A 24 6.94 8.44 -18.16
N VAL A 25 7.00 7.98 -19.39
CA VAL A 25 5.82 7.58 -20.16
C VAL A 25 5.38 6.19 -19.71
N VAL A 26 4.11 6.06 -19.33
CA VAL A 26 3.51 4.80 -18.90
C VAL A 26 2.33 4.48 -19.81
N GLU A 27 2.37 3.32 -20.45
CA GLU A 27 1.27 2.80 -21.24
C GLU A 27 0.34 1.98 -20.33
N LEU A 28 -0.95 2.30 -20.35
CA LEU A 28 -1.94 1.62 -19.52
C LEU A 28 -2.81 0.70 -20.35
N SER A 29 -3.05 -0.50 -19.85
CA SER A 29 -4.08 -1.39 -20.37
C SER A 29 -5.48 -0.76 -20.21
N PRO A 30 -6.50 -1.21 -20.96
CA PRO A 30 -7.86 -0.70 -20.79
C PRO A 30 -8.36 -0.77 -19.34
N SER A 31 -8.12 -1.88 -18.65
CA SER A 31 -8.51 -2.07 -17.25
C SER A 31 -7.80 -1.09 -16.30
N GLN A 32 -6.50 -0.84 -16.52
CA GLN A 32 -5.74 0.14 -15.72
C GLN A 32 -6.22 1.56 -15.95
N ARG A 33 -6.62 1.91 -17.17
CA ARG A 33 -7.22 3.21 -17.48
C ARG A 33 -8.54 3.43 -16.74
N ASP A 34 -9.45 2.47 -16.81
CA ASP A 34 -10.73 2.53 -16.09
C ASP A 34 -10.50 2.70 -14.57
N THR A 35 -9.52 1.96 -14.03
CA THR A 35 -9.13 2.06 -12.61
C THR A 35 -8.56 3.43 -12.29
N LEU A 36 -7.70 3.98 -13.16
CA LEU A 36 -7.10 5.30 -13.00
C LEU A 36 -8.18 6.39 -13.02
N GLU A 37 -9.10 6.35 -13.98
CA GLU A 37 -10.20 7.32 -14.10
C GLU A 37 -11.11 7.28 -12.88
N THR A 38 -11.48 6.07 -12.42
CA THR A 38 -12.32 5.88 -11.24
C THR A 38 -11.65 6.42 -9.98
N ASN A 39 -10.34 6.25 -9.83
CA ASN A 39 -9.58 6.64 -8.65
C ASN A 39 -8.73 7.91 -8.86
N TYR A 40 -8.97 8.69 -9.91
CA TYR A 40 -8.15 9.84 -10.32
C TYR A 40 -7.85 10.82 -9.18
N LYS A 41 -8.89 11.25 -8.46
CA LYS A 41 -8.75 12.19 -7.34
C LYS A 41 -7.98 11.58 -6.18
N SER A 42 -8.27 10.32 -5.85
CA SER A 42 -7.58 9.59 -4.77
C SER A 42 -6.09 9.42 -5.07
N LEU A 43 -5.73 8.99 -6.27
CA LEU A 43 -4.33 8.85 -6.68
C LEU A 43 -3.56 10.18 -6.55
N LYS A 44 -4.15 11.29 -7.02
CA LYS A 44 -3.55 12.62 -6.83
C LYS A 44 -3.44 13.03 -5.38
N ASN A 45 -4.47 12.79 -4.59
CA ASN A 45 -4.45 13.08 -3.15
C ASN A 45 -3.41 12.25 -2.40
N TYR A 46 -3.05 11.07 -2.90
CA TYR A 46 -1.99 10.23 -2.33
C TYR A 46 -0.59 10.51 -2.88
N GLY A 47 -0.42 11.55 -3.71
CA GLY A 47 0.89 12.05 -4.11
C GLY A 47 1.39 11.59 -5.47
N PHE A 48 0.58 10.90 -6.27
CA PHE A 48 0.88 10.68 -7.66
C PHE A 48 0.64 11.97 -8.47
N GLN A 49 1.57 12.31 -9.36
CA GLN A 49 1.37 13.36 -10.35
C GLN A 49 1.54 12.76 -11.75
N PHE A 50 0.47 12.80 -12.51
CA PHE A 50 0.42 12.26 -13.86
C PHE A 50 -0.51 13.10 -14.74
N GLU A 51 -0.28 13.08 -16.02
CA GLU A 51 -1.09 13.77 -17.03
C GLU A 51 -1.27 12.87 -18.27
N PRO A 52 -2.42 12.94 -18.95
CA PRO A 52 -2.64 12.18 -20.17
C PRO A 52 -1.73 12.70 -21.29
N LEU A 53 -1.14 11.76 -22.03
CA LEU A 53 -0.29 12.07 -23.20
C LEU A 53 -1.00 11.74 -24.52
N GLY A 54 -2.10 10.98 -24.48
CA GLY A 54 -2.84 10.48 -25.63
C GLY A 54 -2.66 8.96 -25.80
N ASP A 55 -3.54 8.35 -26.59
CA ASP A 55 -3.51 6.93 -26.97
C ASP A 55 -3.39 5.92 -25.80
N GLY A 56 -3.92 6.31 -24.63
CA GLY A 56 -3.85 5.45 -23.43
C GLY A 56 -2.54 5.54 -22.67
N SER A 57 -1.65 6.45 -23.08
CA SER A 57 -0.39 6.74 -22.40
C SER A 57 -0.53 7.90 -21.43
N TYR A 58 0.21 7.84 -20.34
CA TYR A 58 0.27 8.89 -19.32
C TYR A 58 1.72 9.26 -19.02
N LEU A 59 1.96 10.54 -18.76
CA LEU A 59 3.25 11.04 -18.31
C LEU A 59 3.26 11.10 -16.79
N LEU A 60 4.02 10.22 -16.15
CA LEU A 60 4.22 10.17 -14.71
C LEU A 60 5.33 11.14 -14.32
N ARG A 61 5.03 12.10 -13.42
CA ARG A 61 5.97 13.15 -12.98
C ARG A 61 6.41 12.98 -11.53
N ALA A 62 5.56 12.38 -10.69
CA ALA A 62 5.87 12.16 -9.30
C ALA A 62 5.10 10.96 -8.74
N VAL A 63 5.67 10.34 -7.73
CA VAL A 63 5.08 9.22 -6.98
C VAL A 63 5.06 9.52 -5.47
N PRO A 64 4.22 8.83 -4.68
CA PRO A 64 4.27 8.93 -3.23
C PRO A 64 5.66 8.61 -2.67
N ASN A 65 6.17 9.42 -1.76
CA ASN A 65 7.49 9.23 -1.15
C ASN A 65 7.66 7.89 -0.41
N ILE A 66 6.55 7.24 -0.08
CA ILE A 66 6.53 5.94 0.61
C ILE A 66 7.17 4.81 -0.23
N PHE A 67 7.26 4.97 -1.53
CA PHE A 67 7.87 3.96 -2.42
C PHE A 67 9.40 3.96 -2.39
N GLY A 68 10.00 5.03 -1.88
CA GLY A 68 11.44 5.12 -1.70
C GLY A 68 12.21 4.94 -3.01
N ARG A 69 13.05 3.87 -3.06
CA ARG A 69 13.90 3.56 -4.22
C ARG A 69 13.30 2.54 -5.19
N ASN A 70 12.03 2.19 -5.04
CA ASN A 70 11.37 1.27 -5.97
C ASN A 70 11.23 1.94 -7.35
N ASP A 71 11.13 1.12 -8.39
CA ASP A 71 10.85 1.61 -9.74
C ASP A 71 9.50 2.34 -9.78
N PRO A 72 9.47 3.63 -10.17
CA PRO A 72 8.24 4.42 -10.12
C PRO A 72 7.15 3.92 -11.06
N THR A 73 7.53 3.45 -12.26
CA THR A 73 6.60 2.95 -13.27
C THR A 73 5.94 1.67 -12.79
N ASN A 74 6.74 0.70 -12.34
CA ASN A 74 6.21 -0.55 -11.79
C ASN A 74 5.37 -0.30 -10.55
N SER A 75 5.77 0.61 -9.66
CA SER A 75 5.00 0.99 -8.48
C SER A 75 3.64 1.57 -8.84
N PHE A 76 3.57 2.40 -9.87
CA PHE A 76 2.31 2.98 -10.35
C PHE A 76 1.38 1.93 -10.95
N LEU A 77 1.92 1.06 -11.82
CA LEU A 77 1.15 -0.03 -12.43
C LEU A 77 0.63 -1.03 -11.39
N ASP A 78 1.48 -1.46 -10.46
CA ASP A 78 1.10 -2.37 -9.37
C ASP A 78 -0.05 -1.78 -8.51
N VAL A 79 -0.01 -0.48 -8.22
CA VAL A 79 -1.09 0.19 -7.47
C VAL A 79 -2.39 0.17 -8.25
N LEU A 80 -2.36 0.41 -9.57
CA LEU A 80 -3.56 0.36 -10.41
C LEU A 80 -4.13 -1.07 -10.48
N ASP A 81 -3.27 -2.08 -10.67
CA ASP A 81 -3.69 -3.48 -10.75
C ASP A 81 -4.29 -3.96 -9.42
N MET A 82 -3.66 -3.60 -8.29
CA MET A 82 -4.19 -3.91 -6.97
C MET A 82 -5.52 -3.18 -6.72
N ALA A 83 -5.64 -1.91 -7.11
CA ALA A 83 -6.87 -1.14 -6.95
C ALA A 83 -8.00 -1.70 -7.83
N ALA A 84 -7.72 -2.18 -9.03
CA ALA A 84 -8.68 -2.87 -9.87
C ALA A 84 -9.22 -4.14 -9.20
N PHE A 85 -8.33 -4.97 -8.65
CA PHE A 85 -8.70 -6.19 -7.96
C PHE A 85 -9.51 -5.94 -6.68
N GLU A 86 -9.09 -4.98 -5.86
CA GLU A 86 -9.75 -4.61 -4.60
C GLU A 86 -11.10 -3.92 -4.82
N GLY A 87 -11.22 -3.10 -5.86
CA GLY A 87 -12.46 -2.43 -6.24
C GLY A 87 -13.60 -3.41 -6.55
N LEU A 88 -13.27 -4.61 -7.05
CA LEU A 88 -14.22 -5.69 -7.29
C LEU A 88 -14.71 -6.35 -5.98
N LEU A 89 -13.94 -6.26 -4.90
CA LEU A 89 -14.18 -7.01 -3.68
C LEU A 89 -14.78 -6.17 -2.54
N ARG A 90 -14.61 -4.83 -2.52
CA ARG A 90 -14.93 -4.01 -1.33
C ARG A 90 -15.42 -2.60 -1.64
N GLN A 91 -16.60 -2.26 -1.13
CA GLN A 91 -17.19 -0.91 -1.23
C GLN A 91 -16.85 0.06 -0.09
N LYS A 92 -16.15 -0.35 0.97
CA LYS A 92 -16.01 0.43 2.22
C LYS A 92 -14.58 0.83 2.64
N VAL A 93 -13.54 0.38 1.93
CA VAL A 93 -12.16 0.72 2.25
C VAL A 93 -11.63 1.64 1.15
N ASP A 94 -10.81 2.61 1.52
CA ASP A 94 -10.06 3.39 0.54
C ASP A 94 -9.07 2.48 -0.20
N VAL A 95 -9.52 1.99 -1.34
CA VAL A 95 -8.81 1.02 -2.17
C VAL A 95 -7.44 1.55 -2.59
N THR A 96 -7.37 2.85 -2.91
CA THR A 96 -6.11 3.49 -3.30
C THR A 96 -5.12 3.51 -2.14
N ALA A 97 -5.57 3.89 -0.94
CA ALA A 97 -4.73 3.88 0.26
C ALA A 97 -4.25 2.47 0.61
N ALA A 98 -5.13 1.48 0.52
CA ALA A 98 -4.80 0.08 0.79
C ALA A 98 -3.76 -0.45 -0.21
N SER A 99 -3.93 -0.17 -1.50
CA SER A 99 -3.01 -0.59 -2.56
C SER A 99 -1.63 0.05 -2.39
N ILE A 100 -1.56 1.36 -2.12
CA ILE A 100 -0.31 2.08 -1.84
C ILE A 100 0.38 1.51 -0.59
N ALA A 101 -0.38 1.25 0.49
CA ALA A 101 0.15 0.69 1.72
C ALA A 101 0.73 -0.70 1.51
N CYS A 102 0.07 -1.55 0.74
CA CYS A 102 0.56 -2.89 0.43
C CYS A 102 1.82 -2.85 -0.44
N HIS A 103 1.85 -1.97 -1.44
CA HIS A 103 3.02 -1.84 -2.30
C HIS A 103 4.24 -1.29 -1.56
N GLY A 104 4.05 -0.30 -0.68
CA GLY A 104 5.11 0.29 0.16
C GLY A 104 5.50 -0.54 1.39
N ALA A 105 4.78 -1.63 1.70
CA ALA A 105 5.06 -2.46 2.87
C ALA A 105 6.30 -3.35 2.69
N ILE A 106 6.86 -3.77 3.83
CA ILE A 106 7.90 -4.80 3.86
C ILE A 106 7.27 -6.12 3.36
N ARG A 107 7.77 -6.61 2.24
CA ARG A 107 7.27 -7.85 1.63
C ARG A 107 7.96 -9.10 2.21
N ALA A 108 7.32 -10.26 2.08
CA ALA A 108 7.89 -11.54 2.46
C ALA A 108 9.24 -11.77 1.75
N GLY A 109 10.19 -12.37 2.47
CA GLY A 109 11.54 -12.62 1.97
C GLY A 109 12.54 -11.46 2.12
N LYS A 110 12.09 -10.27 2.55
CA LYS A 110 13.00 -9.17 2.88
C LYS A 110 13.60 -9.41 4.27
N SER A 111 14.92 -9.48 4.35
CA SER A 111 15.63 -9.58 5.62
C SER A 111 15.48 -8.29 6.42
N LEU A 112 15.19 -8.44 7.71
CA LEU A 112 15.14 -7.35 8.68
C LEU A 112 16.20 -7.60 9.75
N THR A 113 16.83 -6.55 10.24
CA THR A 113 17.65 -6.59 11.43
C THR A 113 16.78 -6.68 12.69
N GLU A 114 17.32 -7.17 13.79
CA GLU A 114 16.59 -7.29 15.06
C GLU A 114 15.95 -5.95 15.50
N PRO A 115 16.66 -4.79 15.47
CA PRO A 115 16.05 -3.50 15.80
C PRO A 115 14.87 -3.13 14.87
N GLU A 116 14.97 -3.45 13.58
CA GLU A 116 13.87 -3.21 12.64
C GLU A 116 12.65 -4.08 12.92
N MET A 117 12.85 -5.33 13.33
CA MET A 117 11.76 -6.23 13.73
C MET A 117 11.06 -5.72 14.98
N VAL A 118 11.80 -5.30 16.01
CA VAL A 118 11.25 -4.74 17.24
C VAL A 118 10.45 -3.47 16.94
N ALA A 119 11.04 -2.53 16.19
CA ALA A 119 10.38 -1.29 15.80
C ALA A 119 9.10 -1.53 14.98
N LEU A 120 9.08 -2.56 14.13
CA LEU A 120 7.89 -2.92 13.35
C LEU A 120 6.77 -3.45 14.26
N LEU A 121 7.09 -4.28 15.26
CA LEU A 121 6.12 -4.80 16.22
C LEU A 121 5.53 -3.69 17.09
N GLU A 122 6.37 -2.79 17.64
CA GLU A 122 5.94 -1.64 18.40
C GLU A 122 5.00 -0.72 17.59
N GLN A 123 5.35 -0.47 16.32
CA GLN A 123 4.51 0.32 15.42
C GLN A 123 3.19 -0.39 15.11
N LEU A 124 3.17 -1.72 15.00
CA LEU A 124 1.96 -2.49 14.77
C LEU A 124 1.03 -2.41 15.98
N GLU A 125 1.55 -2.63 17.18
CA GLU A 125 0.79 -2.55 18.43
C GLU A 125 0.21 -1.16 18.69
N ALA A 126 0.90 -0.10 18.25
CA ALA A 126 0.43 1.28 18.36
C ALA A 126 -0.67 1.64 17.35
N THR A 127 -1.02 0.77 16.40
CA THR A 127 -2.10 1.07 15.43
C THR A 127 -3.48 0.85 16.05
N PRO A 128 -4.52 1.57 15.59
CA PRO A 128 -5.88 1.41 16.08
C PRO A 128 -6.46 -0.01 15.91
N ASN A 129 -5.99 -0.73 14.90
CA ASN A 129 -6.43 -2.09 14.61
C ASN A 129 -5.24 -3.00 14.26
N PRO A 130 -4.45 -3.43 15.25
CA PRO A 130 -3.23 -4.20 15.02
C PRO A 130 -3.48 -5.64 14.56
N HIS A 131 -4.68 -6.18 14.79
CA HIS A 131 -4.97 -7.61 14.57
C HIS A 131 -5.37 -7.95 13.15
N THR A 132 -5.72 -6.95 12.33
CA THR A 132 -6.25 -7.18 10.99
C THR A 132 -5.66 -6.17 10.00
N CYS A 133 -5.21 -6.64 8.84
CA CYS A 133 -4.79 -5.76 7.77
C CYS A 133 -6.02 -5.12 7.07
N PRO A 134 -5.84 -4.06 6.27
CA PRO A 134 -6.93 -3.45 5.50
C PRO A 134 -7.71 -4.44 4.64
N HIS A 135 -7.06 -5.51 4.19
CA HIS A 135 -7.64 -6.59 3.39
C HIS A 135 -8.40 -7.64 4.23
N GLY A 136 -8.50 -7.47 5.56
CA GLY A 136 -9.19 -8.40 6.47
C GLY A 136 -8.42 -9.66 6.82
N ARG A 137 -7.14 -9.76 6.42
CA ARG A 137 -6.28 -10.87 6.83
C ARG A 137 -5.74 -10.63 8.24
N PRO A 138 -5.64 -11.68 9.09
CA PRO A 138 -5.04 -11.52 10.40
C PRO A 138 -3.55 -11.15 10.27
N THR A 139 -3.12 -10.17 11.06
CA THR A 139 -1.71 -9.74 11.19
C THR A 139 -1.00 -10.42 12.33
N MET A 140 -1.76 -10.85 13.35
CA MET A 140 -1.29 -11.56 14.52
C MET A 140 -2.25 -12.70 14.86
N VAL A 141 -1.69 -13.81 15.33
CA VAL A 141 -2.45 -14.96 15.86
C VAL A 141 -1.96 -15.21 17.28
N HIS A 142 -2.89 -15.24 18.23
CA HIS A 142 -2.57 -15.50 19.63
C HIS A 142 -2.71 -16.99 19.93
N PHE A 143 -1.65 -17.59 20.45
CA PHE A 143 -1.65 -18.94 21.01
C PHE A 143 -1.43 -18.86 22.53
N SER A 144 -2.38 -19.38 23.31
CA SER A 144 -2.16 -19.52 24.75
C SER A 144 -1.11 -20.60 25.06
N SER A 145 -0.39 -20.47 26.17
CA SER A 145 0.57 -21.50 26.63
C SER A 145 -0.05 -22.88 26.66
N HIS A 146 -1.29 -22.99 27.17
CA HIS A 146 -2.04 -24.26 27.22
C HIS A 146 -2.33 -24.84 25.82
N HIS A 147 -2.64 -23.97 24.83
CA HIS A 147 -2.83 -24.43 23.46
C HIS A 147 -1.51 -24.98 22.88
N MET A 148 -0.40 -24.27 23.09
CA MET A 148 0.93 -24.74 22.67
C MET A 148 1.33 -26.05 23.32
N GLU A 149 1.16 -26.18 24.66
CA GLU A 149 1.46 -27.42 25.39
C GLU A 149 0.68 -28.63 24.86
N ARG A 150 -0.60 -28.42 24.53
CA ARG A 150 -1.44 -29.48 23.98
C ARG A 150 -0.98 -29.88 22.56
N GLU A 151 -0.67 -28.93 21.69
CA GLU A 151 -0.21 -29.23 20.32
C GLU A 151 1.13 -29.98 20.30
N PHE A 152 2.01 -29.68 21.26
CA PHE A 152 3.29 -30.39 21.43
C PHE A 152 3.22 -31.61 22.34
N GLY A 153 2.01 -32.07 22.73
CA GLY A 153 1.82 -33.25 23.56
C GLY A 153 2.39 -33.13 24.97
N ARG A 154 2.63 -31.93 25.46
CA ARG A 154 3.05 -31.64 26.83
C ARG A 154 1.80 -31.32 27.66
N ARG A 155 1.54 -32.11 28.67
CA ARG A 155 0.50 -31.88 29.68
C ARG A 155 1.09 -31.18 30.87
#